data_7c62d5c4d9138b121448635b8ca12f27
#
_entry.id   7c62d5c4d9138b121448635b8ca12f27
#
_cell.length_a   1.000
_cell.length_b   1.000
_cell.length_c   1.000
_cell.angle_alpha   90.00
_cell.angle_beta   90.00
_cell.angle_gamma   90.00
#
_symmetry.space_group_name_H-M   'P 1'
#
loop_
_entity.id
_entity.type
_entity.pdbx_description
1 polymer ?
#
loop_
_entity_poly.entity_id
_entity_poly.type
_entity_poly.pdbx_seq_one_letter_code
_entity_poly.pdbx_strand_id
1 'polypeptide(L)'
;MKILVCCGSGLGSSFMIEMNIKKVLGELGVEAEVGHSDLSSAKAMQADVYVGTRDIAGQLESLGGEVISLNSMIDLAELKEKLEEVLRKKNLL
;
A
#
# COMPACT_ATOMS: atom_id res chain seq x y z
N MET A 1 1.70 -12.83 -1.06
CA MET A 1 1.42 -11.60 -0.31
C MET A 1 0.50 -10.67 -1.07
N LYS A 2 -0.40 -10.02 -0.39
CA LYS A 2 -1.35 -9.09 -1.01
C LYS A 2 -1.18 -7.69 -0.44
N ILE A 3 -1.06 -6.71 -1.33
CA ILE A 3 -0.95 -5.30 -0.98
C ILE A 3 -2.21 -4.59 -1.50
N LEU A 4 -2.91 -3.91 -0.63
CA LEU A 4 -4.12 -3.18 -0.98
C LEU A 4 -3.92 -1.69 -0.78
N VAL A 5 -4.11 -0.92 -1.86
CA VAL A 5 -4.04 0.53 -1.81
C VAL A 5 -5.44 1.07 -1.52
N CYS A 6 -5.55 1.87 -0.48
CA CYS A 6 -6.83 2.45 -0.06
C CYS A 6 -6.81 3.96 -0.24
N CYS A 7 -7.93 4.49 -0.69
CA CYS A 7 -8.10 5.92 -0.88
C CYS A 7 -9.45 6.35 -0.31
N GLY A 8 -9.46 7.44 0.45
CA GLY A 8 -10.69 7.96 1.05
C GLY A 8 -11.59 8.67 0.04
N SER A 9 -11.03 9.18 -1.03
CA SER A 9 -11.79 9.88 -2.06
C SER A 9 -11.03 9.86 -3.37
N GLY A 10 -11.68 9.45 -4.44
CA GLY A 10 -11.10 9.48 -5.78
C GLY A 10 -10.22 8.27 -6.09
N LEU A 11 -10.65 7.48 -7.05
CA LEU A 11 -9.95 6.27 -7.46
C LEU A 11 -8.67 6.55 -8.24
N GLY A 12 -8.53 7.75 -8.82
CA GLY A 12 -7.33 8.09 -9.60
C GLY A 12 -6.05 8.06 -8.80
N SER A 13 -6.10 8.54 -7.56
CA SER A 13 -4.93 8.55 -6.67
C SER A 13 -4.50 7.15 -6.29
N SER A 14 -5.46 6.29 -5.95
CA SER A 14 -5.20 4.90 -5.61
C SER A 14 -4.55 4.15 -6.76
N PHE A 15 -5.02 4.40 -7.97
CA PHE A 15 -4.49 3.78 -9.17
C PHE A 15 -3.03 4.16 -9.39
N MET A 16 -2.68 5.42 -9.19
CA MET A 16 -1.31 5.89 -9.34
C MET A 16 -0.39 5.21 -8.32
N ILE A 17 -0.80 5.13 -7.07
CA ILE A 17 -0.04 4.46 -6.03
C ILE A 17 0.13 2.98 -6.36
N GLU A 18 -0.93 2.34 -6.82
CA GLU A 18 -0.89 0.93 -7.23
C GLU A 18 0.16 0.68 -8.31
N MET A 19 0.17 1.52 -9.34
CA MET A 19 1.15 1.41 -10.42
C MET A 19 2.58 1.58 -9.89
N ASN A 20 2.77 2.54 -8.99
CA ASN A 20 4.09 2.80 -8.42
C ASN A 20 4.56 1.63 -7.57
N ILE A 21 3.66 1.01 -6.82
CA ILE A 21 4.00 -0.17 -6.02
C ILE A 21 4.42 -1.32 -6.93
N LYS A 22 3.68 -1.57 -8.00
CA LYS A 22 4.03 -2.62 -8.96
C LYS A 22 5.41 -2.38 -9.56
N LYS A 23 5.72 -1.13 -9.88
CA LYS A 23 7.03 -0.78 -10.41
C LYS A 23 8.14 -1.04 -9.41
N VAL A 24 7.95 -0.64 -8.17
CA VAL A 24 8.94 -0.87 -7.11
C VAL A 24 9.14 -2.36 -6.86
N LEU A 25 8.07 -3.14 -6.80
CA LEU A 25 8.17 -4.58 -6.61
C LEU A 25 8.94 -5.24 -7.74
N GLY A 26 8.73 -4.79 -8.98
CA GLY A 26 9.47 -5.29 -10.13
C GLY A 26 10.97 -4.99 -10.01
N GLU A 27 11.32 -3.80 -9.53
CA GLU A 27 12.71 -3.42 -9.31
C GLU A 27 13.38 -4.24 -8.21
N LEU A 28 12.61 -4.59 -7.18
CA LEU A 28 13.12 -5.37 -6.05
C LEU A 28 13.08 -6.88 -6.31
N GLY A 29 12.46 -7.31 -7.39
CA GLY A 29 12.32 -8.73 -7.70
C GLY A 29 11.36 -9.48 -6.78
N VAL A 30 10.41 -8.77 -6.20
CA VAL A 30 9.41 -9.35 -5.29
C VAL A 30 8.08 -9.51 -6.01
N GLU A 31 7.49 -10.69 -5.92
CA GLU A 31 6.16 -10.93 -6.47
C GLU A 31 5.12 -10.76 -5.38
N ALA A 32 4.10 -9.94 -5.66
CA ALA A 32 2.98 -9.73 -4.76
C ALA A 32 1.76 -9.31 -5.57
N GLU A 33 0.60 -9.63 -5.05
CA GLU A 33 -0.66 -9.18 -5.64
C GLU A 33 -0.93 -7.75 -5.15
N VAL A 34 -1.18 -6.83 -6.07
CA VAL A 34 -1.46 -5.44 -5.75
C VAL A 34 -2.82 -5.06 -6.29
N GLY A 35 -3.66 -4.52 -5.43
CA GLY A 35 -4.97 -4.03 -5.82
C GLY A 35 -5.24 -2.67 -5.21
N HIS A 36 -6.38 -2.09 -5.54
CA HIS A 36 -6.84 -0.84 -4.96
C HIS A 36 -8.31 -0.93 -4.57
N SER A 37 -8.71 -0.14 -3.60
CA SER A 37 -10.08 -0.13 -3.09
C SER A 37 -10.36 1.18 -2.39
N ASP A 38 -11.64 1.48 -2.17
CA ASP A 38 -12.00 2.56 -1.25
C ASP A 38 -11.90 2.03 0.18
N LEU A 39 -11.98 2.94 1.15
CA LEU A 39 -11.84 2.58 2.55
C LEU A 39 -12.97 1.64 3.01
N SER A 40 -14.18 1.87 2.55
CA SER A 40 -15.32 1.05 2.94
C SER A 40 -15.18 -0.39 2.45
N SER A 41 -14.76 -0.57 1.20
CA SER A 41 -14.55 -1.89 0.64
C SER A 41 -13.33 -2.58 1.25
N ALA A 42 -12.31 -1.82 1.63
CA ALA A 42 -11.11 -2.37 2.24
C ALA A 42 -11.41 -3.10 3.54
N LYS A 43 -12.41 -2.66 4.29
CA LYS A 43 -12.81 -3.31 5.55
C LYS A 43 -13.32 -4.73 5.34
N ALA A 44 -13.86 -5.01 4.17
CA ALA A 44 -14.35 -6.35 3.83
C ALA A 44 -13.29 -7.22 3.13
N MET A 45 -12.15 -6.63 2.80
CA MET A 45 -11.06 -7.32 2.11
C MET A 45 -9.92 -7.59 3.08
N GLN A 46 -9.27 -8.71 2.92
CA GLN A 46 -8.07 -9.02 3.71
C GLN A 46 -6.84 -8.83 2.87
N ALA A 47 -5.85 -8.15 3.42
CA ALA A 47 -4.58 -7.94 2.78
C ALA A 47 -3.46 -8.02 3.83
N ASP A 48 -2.26 -8.31 3.37
CA ASP A 48 -1.09 -8.35 4.26
C ASP A 48 -0.58 -6.94 4.52
N VAL A 49 -0.71 -6.06 3.54
CA VAL A 49 -0.25 -4.68 3.63
C VAL A 49 -1.32 -3.75 3.09
N TYR A 50 -1.60 -2.70 3.84
CA TYR A 50 -2.50 -1.62 3.41
C TYR A 50 -1.69 -0.36 3.19
N VAL A 51 -1.89 0.29 2.07
CA VAL A 51 -1.19 1.52 1.72
C VAL A 51 -2.19 2.66 1.57
N GLY A 52 -1.91 3.77 2.21
CA GLY A 52 -2.78 4.93 2.12
C GLY A 52 -2.05 6.21 2.48
N THR A 53 -2.69 7.35 2.22
CA THR A 53 -2.17 8.63 2.63
C THR A 53 -2.41 8.83 4.13
N ARG A 54 -1.70 9.79 4.73
CA ARG A 54 -1.74 10.00 6.18
C ARG A 54 -3.14 10.19 6.75
N ASP A 55 -4.01 10.81 5.98
CA ASP A 55 -5.38 11.12 6.42
C ASP A 55 -6.22 9.86 6.66
N ILE A 56 -5.93 8.76 5.96
CA ILE A 56 -6.69 7.52 6.12
C ILE A 56 -5.90 6.40 6.78
N ALA A 57 -4.60 6.54 6.94
CA ALA A 57 -3.75 5.50 7.47
C ALA A 57 -4.18 5.03 8.87
N GLY A 58 -4.61 5.94 9.72
CA GLY A 58 -5.09 5.59 11.04
C GLY A 58 -6.30 4.67 11.03
N GLN A 59 -7.14 4.78 10.00
CA GLN A 59 -8.31 3.91 9.85
C GLN A 59 -7.92 2.53 9.32
N LEU A 60 -6.81 2.45 8.59
CA LEU A 60 -6.31 1.19 8.07
C LEU A 60 -5.69 0.32 9.15
N GLU A 61 -5.18 0.93 10.20
CA GLU A 61 -4.54 0.20 11.30
C GLU A 61 -5.48 -0.79 11.98
N SER A 62 -6.77 -0.50 12.00
CA SER A 62 -7.77 -1.37 12.60
C SER A 62 -8.06 -2.62 11.78
N LEU A 63 -7.52 -2.72 10.57
CA LEU A 63 -7.79 -3.84 9.67
C LEU A 63 -6.88 -5.04 9.90
N GLY A 64 -5.85 -4.89 10.72
CA GLY A 64 -5.02 -6.00 11.19
C GLY A 64 -3.78 -6.30 10.37
N GLY A 65 -3.56 -5.62 9.24
CA GLY A 65 -2.35 -5.79 8.44
C GLY A 65 -1.31 -4.71 8.71
N GLU A 66 -0.18 -4.81 8.02
CA GLU A 66 0.81 -3.74 8.04
C GLU A 66 0.27 -2.53 7.29
N VAL A 67 0.53 -1.35 7.80
CA VAL A 67 0.06 -0.11 7.19
C VAL A 67 1.23 0.75 6.73
N ILE A 68 1.19 1.17 5.48
CA ILE A 68 2.14 2.14 4.93
C ILE A 68 1.41 3.46 4.79
N SER A 69 1.87 4.46 5.54
CA SER A 69 1.32 5.81 5.50
C SER A 69 2.20 6.69 4.62
N LEU A 70 1.64 7.26 3.57
CA LEU A 70 2.38 8.11 2.65
C LEU A 70 2.08 9.59 2.91
N ASN A 71 3.12 10.40 3.00
CA ASN A 71 2.97 11.85 3.10
C ASN A 71 2.60 12.47 1.75
N SER A 72 3.07 11.86 0.67
CA SER A 72 2.77 12.30 -0.68
C SER A 72 2.55 11.10 -1.59
N MET A 73 1.51 11.18 -2.42
CA MET A 73 1.17 10.12 -3.38
C MET A 73 2.17 10.04 -4.53
N ILE A 74 2.93 11.10 -4.76
CA ILE A 74 3.86 11.17 -5.88
C ILE A 74 5.32 10.97 -5.47
N ASP A 75 5.58 10.77 -4.19
CA ASP A 75 6.94 10.59 -3.70
C ASP A 75 7.32 9.09 -3.78
N LEU A 76 7.94 8.72 -4.89
CA LEU A 76 8.38 7.35 -5.11
C LEU A 76 9.47 6.91 -4.14
N ALA A 77 10.32 7.83 -3.71
CA ALA A 77 11.38 7.51 -2.77
C ALA A 77 10.82 7.10 -1.42
N GLU A 78 9.82 7.83 -0.94
CA GLU A 78 9.14 7.50 0.30
C GLU A 78 8.44 6.16 0.20
N LEU A 79 7.73 5.92 -0.88
CA LEU A 79 7.01 4.66 -1.11
C LEU A 79 7.98 3.47 -1.12
N LYS A 80 9.07 3.60 -1.85
CA LYS A 80 10.07 2.54 -1.97
C LYS A 80 10.69 2.22 -0.62
N GLU A 81 11.08 3.24 0.13
CA GLU A 81 11.70 3.07 1.44
C GLU A 81 10.77 2.35 2.42
N LYS A 82 9.53 2.79 2.51
CA LYS A 82 8.55 2.20 3.42
C LYS A 82 8.17 0.79 3.00
N LEU A 83 8.04 0.56 1.70
CA LEU A 83 7.71 -0.75 1.17
C LEU A 83 8.84 -1.75 1.43
N GLU A 84 10.08 -1.35 1.22
CA GLU A 84 11.24 -2.20 1.53
C GLU A 84 11.27 -2.60 3.00
N GLU A 85 10.99 -1.66 3.90
CA GLU A 85 10.96 -1.92 5.32
C GLU A 85 9.93 -3.01 5.67
N VAL A 86 8.73 -2.90 5.13
CA VAL A 86 7.67 -3.89 5.36
C VAL A 86 8.06 -5.24 4.77
N LEU A 87 8.63 -5.26 3.59
CA LEU A 87 9.05 -6.51 2.94
C LEU A 87 10.14 -7.23 3.73
N ARG A 88 11.04 -6.48 4.34
CA ARG A 88 12.07 -7.05 5.21
C ARG A 88 11.46 -7.66 6.47
N LYS A 89 10.47 -6.98 7.06
CA LYS A 89 9.74 -7.52 8.22
C LYS A 89 9.06 -8.84 7.89
N LYS A 90 8.62 -9.01 6.66
CA LYS A 90 7.92 -10.22 6.22
C LYS A 90 8.87 -11.27 5.62
N ASN A 91 10.16 -11.01 5.68
CA ASN A 91 11.19 -11.90 5.14
C ASN A 91 11.09 -12.13 3.63
N LEU A 92 10.64 -11.12 2.89
CA LEU A 92 10.55 -11.15 1.44
C LEU A 92 11.73 -10.43 0.77
N LEU A 93 12.51 -9.75 1.55
CA LEU A 93 13.76 -9.12 1.12
C LEU A 93 14.91 -9.55 2.02
#